data_88ed172e8d443bbe0a5384eaf1a1c6e4
#
_entry.id   88ed172e8d443bbe0a5384eaf1a1c6e4
#
_cell.length_a   1.000
_cell.length_b   1.000
_cell.length_c   1.000
_cell.angle_alpha   90.00
_cell.angle_beta   90.00
_cell.angle_gamma   90.00
#
_symmetry.space_group_name_H-M   'P 1'
#
loop_
_entity.id
_entity.type
_entity.pdbx_description
1 polymer ?
#
loop_
_entity_poly.entity_id
_entity_poly.type
_entity_poly.pdbx_seq_one_letter_code
_entity_poly.pdbx_strand_id
1 'polypeptide(L)'
;MSVNPLELIATRFGVTGSERNPVRLPISRHRELLSLWHDLDYREIVEVGTEAGRFAEEICRANPQAHLTCVDPWLAYDRYEDHVSQSRLDNFYNVARHRLTKQNAFNVTLIRKTSLDAVEAFADGSLDAVFIDGNHHFDFVVRDIIAWAPKVRPGGMVSGHDYKPEGGERTPIPFGVIEAVTAYTAAHKIAPYFIATRDKCPSWFWIQS
;
A
#
# COMPACT_ATOMS: atom_id res chain seq x y z
N MET A 1 -19.65 -0.28 18.69
CA MET A 1 -18.97 1.05 18.58
C MET A 1 -17.79 0.84 17.67
N SER A 2 -17.67 1.65 16.59
CA SER A 2 -16.50 1.57 15.71
C SER A 2 -15.26 2.04 16.48
N VAL A 3 -14.20 1.25 16.43
CA VAL A 3 -12.90 1.59 17.04
C VAL A 3 -12.33 2.80 16.29
N ASN A 4 -11.89 3.85 17.00
CA ASN A 4 -11.20 4.98 16.39
C ASN A 4 -9.78 4.53 15.99
N PRO A 5 -9.40 4.59 14.71
CA PRO A 5 -8.10 4.08 14.25
C PRO A 5 -6.91 4.80 14.90
N LEU A 6 -6.97 6.12 15.07
CA LEU A 6 -5.87 6.87 15.69
C LEU A 6 -5.74 6.55 17.19
N GLU A 7 -6.84 6.35 17.91
CA GLU A 7 -6.81 5.91 19.30
C GLU A 7 -6.24 4.50 19.45
N LEU A 8 -6.58 3.60 18.53
CA LEU A 8 -6.03 2.25 18.52
C LEU A 8 -4.51 2.29 18.30
N ILE A 9 -4.03 3.07 17.32
CA ILE A 9 -2.60 3.26 17.04
C ILE A 9 -1.90 3.87 18.25
N ALA A 10 -2.46 4.93 18.82
CA ALA A 10 -1.91 5.61 20.01
C ALA A 10 -1.76 4.65 21.19
N THR A 11 -2.83 3.92 21.52
CA THR A 11 -2.83 2.97 22.64
C THR A 11 -1.87 1.81 22.40
N ARG A 12 -1.85 1.24 21.19
CA ARG A 12 -1.05 0.05 20.86
C ARG A 12 0.44 0.33 20.79
N PHE A 13 0.81 1.50 20.26
CA PHE A 13 2.21 1.82 19.97
C PHE A 13 2.78 2.97 20.80
N GLY A 14 2.02 3.47 21.78
CA GLY A 14 2.48 4.50 22.71
C GLY A 14 2.64 5.89 22.07
N VAL A 15 1.83 6.21 21.06
CA VAL A 15 1.84 7.52 20.40
C VAL A 15 1.09 8.52 21.29
N THR A 16 1.74 9.64 21.61
CA THR A 16 1.19 10.66 22.54
C THR A 16 0.52 11.84 21.86
N GLY A 17 0.67 11.96 20.53
CA GLY A 17 0.20 13.09 19.73
C GLY A 17 1.11 14.32 19.76
N SER A 18 2.24 14.25 20.50
CA SER A 18 3.27 15.30 20.55
C SER A 18 4.45 15.06 19.62
N GLU A 19 4.48 13.90 18.95
CA GLU A 19 5.54 13.51 18.05
C GLU A 19 5.56 14.39 16.80
N ARG A 20 6.78 14.62 16.27
CA ARG A 20 6.95 15.30 14.98
C ARG A 20 6.64 14.35 13.83
N ASN A 21 5.98 14.83 12.80
CA ASN A 21 5.75 14.09 11.57
C ASN A 21 7.04 13.97 10.73
N PRO A 22 7.26 12.79 10.13
CA PRO A 22 6.52 11.54 10.33
C PRO A 22 6.77 10.88 11.68
N VAL A 23 5.74 10.28 12.27
CA VAL A 23 5.89 9.47 13.48
C VAL A 23 6.48 8.11 13.12
N ARG A 24 7.66 7.82 13.64
CA ARG A 24 8.36 6.55 13.37
C ARG A 24 7.97 5.50 14.38
N LEU A 25 7.41 4.39 13.89
CA LEU A 25 6.97 3.26 14.70
C LEU A 25 7.87 2.04 14.45
N PRO A 26 8.38 1.36 15.49
CA PRO A 26 9.20 0.14 15.34
C PRO A 26 8.32 -1.09 15.05
N ILE A 27 7.49 -1.00 14.04
CA ILE A 27 6.54 -2.02 13.61
C ILE A 27 6.85 -2.52 12.20
N SER A 28 6.34 -3.71 11.86
CA SER A 28 6.45 -4.34 10.55
C SER A 28 5.13 -4.25 9.79
N ARG A 29 5.21 -4.05 8.46
CA ARG A 29 4.04 -4.16 7.60
C ARG A 29 3.44 -5.57 7.64
N HIS A 30 4.29 -6.58 7.70
CA HIS A 30 3.91 -8.00 7.67
C HIS A 30 3.14 -8.49 8.88
N ARG A 31 3.20 -7.76 9.99
CA ARG A 31 2.56 -8.13 11.25
C ARG A 31 1.63 -7.04 11.77
N GLU A 32 2.23 -5.98 12.30
CA GLU A 32 1.49 -4.98 13.04
C GLU A 32 0.57 -4.14 12.15
N LEU A 33 1.00 -3.81 10.92
CA LEU A 33 0.14 -3.07 9.97
C LEU A 33 -1.05 -3.94 9.53
N LEU A 34 -0.80 -5.20 9.15
CA LEU A 34 -1.88 -6.12 8.78
C LEU A 34 -2.81 -6.44 9.96
N SER A 35 -2.27 -6.53 11.18
CA SER A 35 -3.08 -6.69 12.39
C SER A 35 -3.97 -5.47 12.67
N LEU A 36 -3.50 -4.26 12.39
CA LEU A 36 -4.35 -3.07 12.48
C LEU A 36 -5.55 -3.16 11.54
N TRP A 37 -5.35 -3.58 10.29
CA TRP A 37 -6.46 -3.76 9.34
C TRP A 37 -7.47 -4.78 9.82
N HIS A 38 -6.99 -5.89 10.39
CA HIS A 38 -7.84 -6.92 10.97
C HIS A 38 -8.69 -6.38 12.12
N ASP A 39 -8.05 -5.70 13.08
CA ASP A 39 -8.71 -5.22 14.29
C ASP A 39 -9.64 -4.04 14.03
N LEU A 40 -9.39 -3.28 12.93
CA LEU A 40 -10.27 -2.22 12.44
C LEU A 40 -11.41 -2.76 11.56
N ASP A 41 -11.46 -4.08 11.37
CA ASP A 41 -12.47 -4.78 10.56
C ASP A 41 -12.53 -4.25 9.11
N TYR A 42 -11.37 -3.98 8.51
CA TYR A 42 -11.31 -3.54 7.11
C TYR A 42 -11.75 -4.67 6.17
N ARG A 43 -12.64 -4.36 5.23
CA ARG A 43 -13.30 -5.31 4.34
C ARG A 43 -12.94 -5.13 2.88
N GLU A 44 -12.80 -3.90 2.42
CA GLU A 44 -12.48 -3.55 1.03
C GLU A 44 -11.06 -2.96 0.96
N ILE A 45 -10.12 -3.78 0.48
CA ILE A 45 -8.70 -3.45 0.44
C ILE A 45 -8.20 -3.50 -1.00
N VAL A 46 -7.36 -2.53 -1.38
CA VAL A 46 -6.67 -2.53 -2.67
C VAL A 46 -5.17 -2.57 -2.45
N GLU A 47 -4.47 -3.43 -3.21
CA GLU A 47 -3.03 -3.42 -3.40
C GLU A 47 -2.71 -2.93 -4.82
N VAL A 48 -1.88 -1.89 -4.94
CA VAL A 48 -1.35 -1.36 -6.20
C VAL A 48 0.11 -1.78 -6.33
N GLY A 49 0.43 -2.58 -7.36
CA GLY A 49 1.74 -3.19 -7.53
C GLY A 49 1.82 -4.57 -6.87
N THR A 50 1.11 -5.52 -7.43
CA THR A 50 0.99 -6.88 -6.85
C THR A 50 2.15 -7.80 -7.20
N GLU A 51 2.83 -7.57 -8.31
CA GLU A 51 3.92 -8.43 -8.81
C GLU A 51 3.54 -9.93 -8.83
N ALA A 52 4.20 -10.75 -8.03
CA ALA A 52 3.95 -12.19 -7.89
C ALA A 52 2.96 -12.54 -6.76
N GLY A 53 2.29 -11.54 -6.17
CA GLY A 53 1.24 -11.70 -5.17
C GLY A 53 1.72 -12.16 -3.79
N ARG A 54 2.97 -11.86 -3.41
CA ARG A 54 3.52 -12.29 -2.12
C ARG A 54 2.88 -11.52 -0.96
N PHE A 55 2.86 -10.20 -1.05
CA PHE A 55 2.27 -9.40 0.00
C PHE A 55 0.73 -9.50 -0.01
N ALA A 56 0.11 -9.59 -1.20
CA ALA A 56 -1.30 -9.91 -1.34
C ALA A 56 -1.70 -11.19 -0.58
N GLU A 57 -0.89 -12.25 -0.66
CA GLU A 57 -1.13 -13.50 0.10
C GLU A 57 -1.09 -13.25 1.61
N GLU A 58 -0.16 -12.45 2.10
CA GLU A 58 -0.05 -12.09 3.51
C GLU A 58 -1.24 -11.25 3.98
N ILE A 59 -1.68 -10.27 3.16
CA ILE A 59 -2.90 -9.49 3.42
C ILE A 59 -4.10 -10.42 3.59
N CYS A 60 -4.33 -11.32 2.63
CA CYS A 60 -5.46 -12.24 2.68
C CYS A 60 -5.41 -13.19 3.89
N ARG A 61 -4.23 -13.68 4.25
CA ARG A 61 -4.07 -14.56 5.43
C ARG A 61 -4.33 -13.83 6.74
N ALA A 62 -3.87 -12.60 6.86
CA ALA A 62 -4.06 -11.79 8.04
C ALA A 62 -5.48 -11.22 8.15
N ASN A 63 -6.16 -11.03 7.02
CA ASN A 63 -7.49 -10.41 6.91
C ASN A 63 -8.46 -11.30 6.13
N PRO A 64 -8.79 -12.51 6.63
CA PRO A 64 -9.63 -13.46 5.90
C PRO A 64 -11.08 -12.97 5.70
N GLN A 65 -11.49 -11.94 6.44
CA GLN A 65 -12.79 -11.28 6.32
C GLN A 65 -12.86 -10.28 5.14
N ALA A 66 -11.70 -9.87 4.60
CA ALA A 66 -11.63 -8.84 3.59
C ALA A 66 -11.74 -9.40 2.16
N HIS A 67 -12.20 -8.55 1.25
CA HIS A 67 -12.01 -8.69 -0.18
C HIS A 67 -10.78 -7.86 -0.58
N LEU A 68 -9.81 -8.49 -1.24
CA LEU A 68 -8.61 -7.81 -1.72
C LEU A 68 -8.68 -7.64 -3.24
N THR A 69 -8.58 -6.41 -3.72
CA THR A 69 -8.35 -6.14 -5.15
C THR A 69 -6.87 -5.89 -5.40
N CYS A 70 -6.26 -6.72 -6.23
CA CYS A 70 -4.87 -6.64 -6.64
C CYS A 70 -4.79 -5.95 -8.01
N VAL A 71 -4.12 -4.81 -8.07
CA VAL A 71 -3.95 -4.00 -9.29
C VAL A 71 -2.50 -4.03 -9.73
N ASP A 72 -2.24 -4.51 -10.94
CA ASP A 72 -0.93 -4.48 -11.57
C ASP A 72 -1.10 -4.59 -13.08
N PRO A 73 -0.41 -3.81 -13.91
CA PRO A 73 -0.49 -3.94 -15.35
C PRO A 73 0.14 -5.23 -15.87
N TRP A 74 1.13 -5.79 -15.16
CA TRP A 74 2.00 -6.87 -15.64
C TRP A 74 2.44 -6.64 -17.08
N LEU A 75 2.80 -5.38 -17.35
CA LEU A 75 3.19 -4.88 -18.66
C LEU A 75 4.50 -4.11 -18.55
N ALA A 76 5.44 -4.39 -19.44
CA ALA A 76 6.64 -3.60 -19.56
C ALA A 76 6.31 -2.23 -20.20
N TYR A 77 6.80 -1.15 -19.60
CA TYR A 77 6.64 0.22 -20.11
C TYR A 77 7.92 1.03 -19.89
N ASP A 78 8.04 2.14 -20.61
CA ASP A 78 9.17 3.06 -20.44
C ASP A 78 9.22 3.61 -19.01
N ARG A 79 10.45 3.74 -18.46
CA ARG A 79 10.70 4.13 -17.06
C ARG A 79 10.24 3.11 -16.02
N TYR A 80 10.04 1.86 -16.42
CA TYR A 80 9.95 0.76 -15.46
C TYR A 80 11.37 0.31 -15.12
N GLU A 81 11.82 0.69 -13.95
CA GLU A 81 13.25 0.64 -13.57
C GLU A 81 13.77 -0.76 -13.33
N ASP A 82 12.91 -1.68 -12.98
CA ASP A 82 13.29 -3.08 -12.77
C ASP A 82 13.70 -3.79 -14.07
N HIS A 83 13.58 -3.12 -15.24
CA HIS A 83 13.94 -3.61 -16.56
C HIS A 83 13.53 -5.08 -16.81
N VAL A 84 12.33 -5.42 -16.37
CA VAL A 84 11.81 -6.77 -16.42
C VAL A 84 11.22 -7.04 -17.81
N SER A 85 11.59 -8.16 -18.43
CA SER A 85 11.03 -8.55 -19.71
C SER A 85 9.52 -8.85 -19.61
N GLN A 86 8.78 -8.67 -20.70
CA GLN A 86 7.35 -8.98 -20.75
C GLN A 86 7.08 -10.43 -20.34
N SER A 87 7.92 -11.39 -20.77
CA SER A 87 7.76 -12.79 -20.39
C SER A 87 7.87 -13.04 -18.89
N ARG A 88 8.71 -12.27 -18.19
CA ARG A 88 8.82 -12.35 -16.73
C ARG A 88 7.60 -11.73 -16.04
N LEU A 89 7.07 -10.62 -16.56
CA LEU A 89 5.84 -10.01 -16.04
C LEU A 89 4.63 -10.94 -16.25
N ASP A 90 4.51 -11.59 -17.40
CA ASP A 90 3.47 -12.60 -17.63
C ASP A 90 3.61 -13.80 -16.67
N ASN A 91 4.85 -14.20 -16.37
CA ASN A 91 5.09 -15.21 -15.34
C ASN A 91 4.66 -14.74 -13.94
N PHE A 92 4.96 -13.50 -13.55
CA PHE A 92 4.50 -12.94 -12.28
C PHE A 92 2.98 -12.94 -12.18
N TYR A 93 2.27 -12.51 -13.23
CA TYR A 93 0.81 -12.61 -13.29
C TYR A 93 0.30 -14.04 -13.08
N ASN A 94 0.88 -15.01 -13.77
CA ASN A 94 0.48 -16.41 -13.62
C ASN A 94 0.75 -16.95 -12.22
N VAL A 95 1.88 -16.57 -11.61
CA VAL A 95 2.23 -16.92 -10.23
C VAL A 95 1.25 -16.29 -9.25
N ALA A 96 0.97 -14.99 -9.37
CA ALA A 96 0.00 -14.29 -8.53
C ALA A 96 -1.39 -14.94 -8.62
N ARG A 97 -1.88 -15.16 -9.86
CA ARG A 97 -3.16 -15.82 -10.09
C ARG A 97 -3.20 -17.21 -9.47
N HIS A 98 -2.16 -18.04 -9.67
CA HIS A 98 -2.12 -19.38 -9.09
C HIS A 98 -2.13 -19.30 -7.57
N ARG A 99 -1.27 -18.48 -6.96
CA ARG A 99 -1.13 -18.30 -5.51
C ARG A 99 -2.43 -17.86 -4.85
N LEU A 100 -3.07 -16.86 -5.41
CA LEU A 100 -4.20 -16.21 -4.76
C LEU A 100 -5.54 -16.92 -5.02
N THR A 101 -5.74 -17.48 -6.22
CA THR A 101 -7.05 -18.02 -6.61
C THR A 101 -7.10 -19.55 -6.68
N LYS A 102 -5.99 -20.22 -7.00
CA LYS A 102 -5.95 -21.67 -7.17
C LYS A 102 -5.42 -22.41 -5.94
N GLN A 103 -4.29 -21.95 -5.42
CA GLN A 103 -3.61 -22.59 -4.30
C GLN A 103 -4.35 -22.32 -2.96
N ASN A 104 -4.80 -21.09 -2.72
CA ASN A 104 -5.35 -20.66 -1.44
C ASN A 104 -6.83 -20.29 -1.51
N ALA A 105 -7.40 -20.07 -2.69
CA ALA A 105 -8.79 -19.68 -2.93
C ALA A 105 -9.27 -18.49 -2.07
N PHE A 106 -8.41 -17.47 -1.96
CA PHE A 106 -8.75 -16.24 -1.21
C PHE A 106 -9.87 -15.45 -1.90
N ASN A 107 -10.55 -14.61 -1.13
CA ASN A 107 -11.51 -13.63 -1.63
C ASN A 107 -10.76 -12.46 -2.29
N VAL A 108 -10.38 -12.63 -3.57
CA VAL A 108 -9.50 -11.73 -4.29
C VAL A 108 -9.95 -11.49 -5.72
N THR A 109 -9.79 -10.25 -6.18
CA THR A 109 -9.95 -9.86 -7.57
C THR A 109 -8.61 -9.39 -8.13
N LEU A 110 -8.23 -9.88 -9.33
CA LEU A 110 -7.03 -9.43 -10.03
C LEU A 110 -7.43 -8.49 -11.17
N ILE A 111 -6.91 -7.27 -11.18
CA ILE A 111 -7.13 -6.27 -12.23
C ILE A 111 -5.83 -6.04 -12.98
N ARG A 112 -5.75 -6.53 -14.24
CA ARG A 112 -4.60 -6.33 -15.12
C ARG A 112 -4.72 -4.99 -15.87
N LYS A 113 -4.49 -3.90 -15.15
CA LYS A 113 -4.54 -2.52 -15.66
C LYS A 113 -3.46 -1.67 -14.99
N THR A 114 -3.15 -0.52 -15.58
CA THR A 114 -2.37 0.50 -14.88
C THR A 114 -3.13 0.98 -13.64
N SER A 115 -2.41 1.51 -12.66
CA SER A 115 -3.00 2.07 -11.44
C SER A 115 -4.09 3.10 -11.74
N LEU A 116 -3.82 4.03 -12.68
CA LEU A 116 -4.74 5.11 -13.03
C LEU A 116 -5.97 4.63 -13.83
N ASP A 117 -5.84 3.59 -14.66
CA ASP A 117 -6.98 3.01 -15.35
C ASP A 117 -7.86 2.15 -14.42
N ALA A 118 -7.23 1.55 -13.40
CA ALA A 118 -7.94 0.71 -12.44
C ALA A 118 -8.75 1.54 -11.44
N VAL A 119 -8.22 2.67 -10.98
CA VAL A 119 -8.84 3.52 -9.94
C VAL A 119 -10.22 4.06 -10.35
N GLU A 120 -10.47 4.19 -11.65
CA GLU A 120 -11.77 4.66 -12.17
C GLU A 120 -12.95 3.73 -11.83
N ALA A 121 -12.65 2.46 -11.52
CA ALA A 121 -13.69 1.49 -11.13
C ALA A 121 -14.16 1.65 -9.66
N PHE A 122 -13.51 2.53 -8.88
CA PHE A 122 -13.79 2.71 -7.47
C PHE A 122 -14.43 4.06 -7.18
N ALA A 123 -15.53 4.05 -6.45
CA ALA A 123 -16.15 5.28 -5.96
C ALA A 123 -15.32 5.90 -4.82
N ASP A 124 -15.42 7.20 -4.66
CA ASP A 124 -14.79 7.88 -3.52
C ASP A 124 -15.37 7.35 -2.20
N GLY A 125 -14.49 7.12 -1.22
CA GLY A 125 -14.87 6.60 0.08
C GLY A 125 -15.35 5.13 0.08
N SER A 126 -15.11 4.35 -0.99
CA SER A 126 -15.55 2.95 -1.08
C SER A 126 -14.58 1.93 -0.49
N LEU A 127 -13.34 2.35 -0.18
CA LEU A 127 -12.30 1.47 0.32
C LEU A 127 -12.04 1.70 1.82
N ASP A 128 -11.69 0.62 2.52
CA ASP A 128 -11.17 0.68 3.87
C ASP A 128 -9.66 0.95 3.88
N ALA A 129 -8.93 0.36 2.95
CA ALA A 129 -7.49 0.57 2.84
C ALA A 129 -6.99 0.49 1.40
N VAL A 130 -5.91 1.23 1.14
CA VAL A 130 -5.07 1.07 -0.05
C VAL A 130 -3.61 0.90 0.36
N PHE A 131 -2.90 -0.02 -0.31
CA PHE A 131 -1.45 -0.20 -0.19
C PHE A 131 -0.80 0.05 -1.55
N ILE A 132 0.02 1.11 -1.64
CA ILE A 132 0.69 1.55 -2.87
C ILE A 132 2.13 1.03 -2.88
N ASP A 133 2.43 0.09 -3.79
CA ASP A 133 3.74 -0.54 -3.96
C ASP A 133 4.05 -0.78 -5.46
N GLY A 134 3.73 0.21 -6.28
CA GLY A 134 3.94 0.17 -7.73
C GLY A 134 5.31 0.72 -8.15
N ASN A 135 5.32 1.70 -9.07
CA ASN A 135 6.55 2.37 -9.48
C ASN A 135 7.02 3.38 -8.40
N HIS A 136 8.33 3.43 -8.13
CA HIS A 136 8.91 4.21 -7.04
C HIS A 136 9.39 5.61 -7.44
N HIS A 137 9.26 6.01 -8.71
CA HIS A 137 9.52 7.38 -9.13
C HIS A 137 8.49 8.35 -8.55
N PHE A 138 8.94 9.55 -8.18
CA PHE A 138 8.10 10.61 -7.61
C PHE A 138 6.79 10.82 -8.38
N ASP A 139 6.88 10.97 -9.71
CA ASP A 139 5.71 11.26 -10.56
C ASP A 139 4.65 10.14 -10.54
N PHE A 140 5.07 8.89 -10.39
CA PHE A 140 4.16 7.76 -10.31
C PHE A 140 3.56 7.67 -8.91
N VAL A 141 4.39 7.72 -7.87
CA VAL A 141 3.92 7.64 -6.47
C VAL A 141 2.94 8.76 -6.14
N VAL A 142 3.26 10.00 -6.52
CA VAL A 142 2.37 11.13 -6.22
C VAL A 142 1.04 11.03 -6.98
N ARG A 143 1.04 10.54 -8.23
CA ARG A 143 -0.19 10.30 -9.00
C ARG A 143 -1.03 9.19 -8.38
N ASP A 144 -0.41 8.11 -7.96
CA ASP A 144 -1.11 7.02 -7.26
C ASP A 144 -1.74 7.52 -5.96
N ILE A 145 -1.02 8.27 -5.15
CA ILE A 145 -1.56 8.87 -3.92
C ILE A 145 -2.75 9.79 -4.23
N ILE A 146 -2.62 10.70 -5.20
CA ILE A 146 -3.69 11.63 -5.62
C ILE A 146 -4.94 10.86 -6.08
N ALA A 147 -4.75 9.78 -6.83
CA ALA A 147 -5.86 9.00 -7.38
C ALA A 147 -6.54 8.11 -6.35
N TRP A 148 -5.75 7.43 -5.50
CA TRP A 148 -6.29 6.41 -4.58
C TRP A 148 -6.70 6.95 -3.21
N ALA A 149 -6.06 8.02 -2.69
CA ALA A 149 -6.43 8.55 -1.37
C ALA A 149 -7.90 8.95 -1.26
N PRO A 150 -8.54 9.59 -2.26
CA PRO A 150 -9.98 9.89 -2.21
C PRO A 150 -10.88 8.65 -2.20
N LYS A 151 -10.37 7.49 -2.66
CA LYS A 151 -11.15 6.24 -2.68
C LYS A 151 -11.27 5.62 -1.29
N VAL A 152 -10.39 5.99 -0.38
CA VAL A 152 -10.40 5.51 1.01
C VAL A 152 -11.37 6.36 1.83
N ARG A 153 -12.27 5.68 2.55
CA ARG A 153 -13.28 6.35 3.41
C ARG A 153 -12.63 7.02 4.63
N PRO A 154 -13.31 7.98 5.27
CA PRO A 154 -12.90 8.48 6.58
C PRO A 154 -12.72 7.33 7.60
N GLY A 155 -11.61 7.36 8.35
CA GLY A 155 -11.22 6.27 9.25
C GLY A 155 -10.57 5.07 8.55
N GLY A 156 -10.48 5.08 7.23
CA GLY A 156 -9.70 4.10 6.47
C GLY A 156 -8.21 4.44 6.44
N MET A 157 -7.39 3.61 5.82
CA MET A 157 -5.94 3.76 5.80
C MET A 157 -5.40 3.89 4.38
N VAL A 158 -4.66 4.97 4.12
CA VAL A 158 -3.80 5.10 2.94
C VAL A 158 -2.39 4.72 3.34
N SER A 159 -1.78 3.80 2.61
CA SER A 159 -0.47 3.25 2.96
C SER A 159 0.34 2.86 1.73
N GLY A 160 1.63 2.62 1.92
CA GLY A 160 2.49 2.15 0.86
C GLY A 160 3.87 1.76 1.36
N HIS A 161 4.73 1.42 0.42
CA HIS A 161 6.04 0.84 0.69
C HIS A 161 7.20 1.77 0.30
N ASP A 162 8.40 1.27 0.48
CA ASP A 162 9.67 1.85 0.04
C ASP A 162 9.92 3.31 0.45
N TYR A 163 9.56 3.66 1.70
CA TYR A 163 9.87 4.97 2.26
C TYR A 163 11.37 5.08 2.60
N LYS A 164 12.20 5.12 1.57
CA LYS A 164 13.66 5.21 1.64
C LYS A 164 14.21 6.00 0.45
N PRO A 165 15.42 6.60 0.57
CA PRO A 165 15.95 7.50 -0.46
C PRO A 165 16.43 6.79 -1.72
N GLU A 166 16.76 5.50 -1.66
CA GLU A 166 17.38 4.78 -2.77
C GLU A 166 16.83 3.37 -2.90
N GLY A 167 16.80 2.87 -4.13
CA GLY A 167 16.73 1.44 -4.44
C GLY A 167 17.89 0.68 -3.79
N GLY A 168 17.89 -0.65 -3.84
CA GLY A 168 18.97 -1.46 -3.27
C GLY A 168 20.29 -1.24 -4.04
N GLU A 169 21.42 -1.80 -3.54
CA GLU A 169 22.77 -1.69 -4.10
C GLU A 169 22.87 -2.04 -5.60
N ARG A 170 21.92 -2.82 -6.13
CA ARG A 170 21.88 -3.25 -7.53
C ARG A 170 21.15 -2.26 -8.46
N THR A 171 20.43 -1.30 -7.90
CA THR A 171 19.67 -0.33 -8.67
C THR A 171 19.83 1.03 -7.99
N PRO A 172 20.86 1.83 -8.36
CA PRO A 172 21.11 3.14 -7.75
C PRO A 172 20.16 4.22 -8.27
N ILE A 173 18.88 3.90 -8.39
CA ILE A 173 17.86 4.82 -8.85
C ILE A 173 17.24 5.48 -7.62
N PRO A 174 17.23 6.82 -7.55
CA PRO A 174 16.61 7.51 -6.43
C PRO A 174 15.12 7.21 -6.39
N PHE A 175 14.64 6.70 -5.27
CA PHE A 175 13.21 6.58 -5.04
C PHE A 175 12.63 7.95 -4.69
N GLY A 176 11.53 8.30 -5.32
CA GLY A 176 10.80 9.53 -5.04
C GLY A 176 9.67 9.36 -4.01
N VAL A 177 9.65 8.24 -3.29
CA VAL A 177 8.56 7.91 -2.34
C VAL A 177 8.53 8.87 -1.16
N ILE A 178 9.69 9.18 -0.57
CA ILE A 178 9.79 10.12 0.56
C ILE A 178 9.25 11.47 0.17
N GLU A 179 9.70 12.00 -0.98
CA GLU A 179 9.32 13.29 -1.49
C GLU A 179 7.82 13.35 -1.81
N ALA A 180 7.29 12.33 -2.48
CA ALA A 180 5.87 12.25 -2.83
C ALA A 180 4.97 12.25 -1.59
N VAL A 181 5.25 11.37 -0.62
CA VAL A 181 4.49 11.27 0.63
C VAL A 181 4.60 12.56 1.44
N THR A 182 5.81 13.13 1.56
CA THR A 182 6.02 14.36 2.33
C THR A 182 5.33 15.55 1.68
N ALA A 183 5.42 15.70 0.36
CA ALA A 183 4.75 16.78 -0.36
C ALA A 183 3.23 16.69 -0.25
N TYR A 184 2.68 15.46 -0.46
CA TYR A 184 1.23 15.26 -0.39
C TYR A 184 0.69 15.52 1.01
N THR A 185 1.30 14.93 2.05
CA THR A 185 0.84 15.10 3.44
C THR A 185 0.96 16.56 3.90
N ALA A 186 2.01 17.27 3.49
CA ALA A 186 2.16 18.69 3.80
C ALA A 186 1.09 19.55 3.11
N ALA A 187 0.83 19.33 1.81
CA ALA A 187 -0.15 20.07 1.04
C ALA A 187 -1.57 19.88 1.56
N HIS A 188 -1.91 18.67 2.01
CA HIS A 188 -3.24 18.32 2.52
C HIS A 188 -3.35 18.41 4.05
N LYS A 189 -2.29 18.88 4.76
CA LYS A 189 -2.25 19.02 6.23
C LYS A 189 -2.56 17.71 6.97
N ILE A 190 -2.11 16.59 6.40
CA ILE A 190 -2.29 15.27 7.00
C ILE A 190 -1.30 15.09 8.15
N ALA A 191 -1.83 14.99 9.37
CA ALA A 191 -1.06 14.75 10.58
C ALA A 191 -1.95 14.08 11.64
N PRO A 192 -1.43 13.03 12.32
CA PRO A 192 -0.15 12.40 12.10
C PRO A 192 -0.11 11.52 10.83
N TYR A 193 1.10 11.30 10.28
CA TYR A 193 1.38 10.19 9.40
C TYR A 193 2.58 9.38 9.92
N PHE A 194 2.63 8.10 9.59
CA PHE A 194 3.45 7.12 10.28
C PHE A 194 4.42 6.42 9.32
N ILE A 195 5.59 6.02 9.84
CA ILE A 195 6.55 5.16 9.14
C ILE A 195 6.78 3.91 9.96
N ALA A 196 6.45 2.75 9.39
CA ALA A 196 6.75 1.43 9.93
C ALA A 196 8.20 1.06 9.60
N THR A 197 9.07 1.01 10.61
CA THR A 197 10.53 1.01 10.42
C THR A 197 11.22 -0.31 10.68
N ARG A 198 10.49 -1.36 11.09
CA ARG A 198 11.13 -2.66 11.44
C ARG A 198 11.61 -3.43 10.21
N ASP A 199 10.94 -3.26 9.08
CA ASP A 199 11.30 -3.95 7.85
C ASP A 199 12.48 -3.27 7.16
N LYS A 200 13.27 -4.04 6.38
CA LYS A 200 14.42 -3.53 5.63
C LYS A 200 14.04 -2.34 4.74
N CYS A 201 12.84 -2.39 4.15
CA CYS A 201 12.24 -1.30 3.41
C CYS A 201 11.05 -0.80 4.22
N PRO A 202 11.10 0.42 4.76
CA PRO A 202 10.01 0.98 5.57
C PRO A 202 8.74 1.19 4.76
N SER A 203 7.61 1.05 5.44
CA SER A 203 6.28 1.38 4.90
C SER A 203 5.75 2.66 5.53
N TRP A 204 4.94 3.39 4.81
CA TRP A 204 4.30 4.62 5.26
C TRP A 204 2.78 4.46 5.30
N PHE A 205 2.12 5.21 6.20
CA PHE A 205 0.66 5.22 6.25
C PHE A 205 0.10 6.41 7.01
N TRP A 206 -1.16 6.72 6.74
CA TRP A 206 -1.99 7.64 7.55
C TRP A 206 -3.43 7.16 7.59
N ILE A 207 -4.20 7.72 8.52
CA ILE A 207 -5.65 7.51 8.60
C ILE A 207 -6.34 8.65 7.85
N GLN A 208 -7.21 8.29 6.92
CA GLN A 208 -7.99 9.23 6.11
C GLN A 208 -9.01 9.96 6.99
N SER A 209 -9.11 11.27 6.84
CA SER A 209 -10.01 12.15 7.60
C SER A 209 -11.36 12.33 6.92
#